data_608de7e99e4d96b03748524c95021697
#
_entry.id   608de7e99e4d96b03748524c95021697
#
_cell.length_a   1.000
_cell.length_b   1.000
_cell.length_c   1.000
_cell.angle_alpha   90.00
_cell.angle_beta   90.00
_cell.angle_gamma   90.00
#
_symmetry.space_group_name_H-M   'P 1'
#
loop_
_entity.id
_entity.type
_entity.pdbx_description
1 polymer ?
#
loop_
_entity_poly.entity_id
_entity_poly.type
_entity_poly.pdbx_seq_one_letter_code
_entity_poly.pdbx_strand_id
1 'polypeptide(L)'
;MKTATLIGISRHRLTTDGEGVTTLVAFHGCPLRCKYCLNPQSFAQEGVWKQYDCEQLYEEVKIDELYFLATHGGVTFGGGEPALQSNFISEFRRLCGTGWKITIETSLNVPQENIERLLPVVDCYIVDIKDMNNDRYETYTGKSNTRVIENLRWLVIQGKAKQITVRVPHIPSYNTETDIKNSIHQLKEIGLSDFDRFTYRT
;
A
#
# COMPACT_ATOMS: atom_id res chain seq x y z
N MET A 1 -3.87 -16.92 17.79
CA MET A 1 -3.60 -15.53 17.38
C MET A 1 -3.04 -15.55 15.97
N LYS A 2 -3.44 -14.60 15.12
CA LYS A 2 -2.87 -14.47 13.78
C LYS A 2 -1.55 -13.73 13.88
N THR A 3 -0.51 -14.26 13.26
CA THR A 3 0.80 -13.61 13.20
C THR A 3 1.05 -13.06 11.80
N ALA A 4 1.80 -11.99 11.71
CA ALA A 4 2.29 -11.44 10.45
C ALA A 4 3.83 -11.39 10.48
N THR A 5 4.41 -11.65 9.32
CA THR A 5 5.86 -11.61 9.12
C THR A 5 6.24 -10.26 8.55
N LEU A 6 7.21 -9.58 9.16
CA LEU A 6 7.67 -8.26 8.76
C LEU A 6 9.09 -8.32 8.19
N ILE A 7 9.38 -7.39 7.27
CA ILE A 7 10.71 -7.08 6.78
C ILE A 7 11.34 -5.91 7.54
N GLY A 8 10.54 -5.14 8.28
CA GLY A 8 11.01 -4.03 9.12
C GLY A 8 9.91 -3.10 9.59
N ILE A 9 10.28 -2.19 10.48
CA ILE A 9 9.47 -1.06 10.93
C ILE A 9 10.31 0.20 10.75
N SER A 10 9.75 1.25 10.13
CA SER A 10 10.40 2.55 9.96
C SER A 10 9.54 3.63 10.59
N ARG A 11 10.07 4.27 11.65
CA ARG A 11 9.34 5.24 12.47
C ARG A 11 9.49 6.67 11.98
N HIS A 12 8.57 7.52 12.43
CA HIS A 12 8.61 8.98 12.24
C HIS A 12 8.77 9.39 10.77
N ARG A 13 8.01 8.73 9.91
CA ARG A 13 7.98 9.09 8.49
C ARG A 13 7.10 10.33 8.29
N LEU A 14 7.57 11.24 7.45
CA LEU A 14 6.92 12.52 7.20
C LEU A 14 6.45 12.57 5.75
N THR A 15 5.18 12.81 5.53
CA THR A 15 4.56 13.16 4.23
C THR A 15 4.64 12.11 3.09
N THR A 16 5.50 11.11 3.19
CA THR A 16 5.70 10.11 2.11
C THR A 16 4.71 8.95 2.16
N ASP A 17 4.26 8.59 3.36
CA ASP A 17 3.53 7.35 3.59
C ASP A 17 2.16 7.62 4.25
N GLY A 18 1.56 8.76 3.98
CA GLY A 18 0.29 9.18 4.54
C GLY A 18 0.35 10.58 5.16
N GLU A 19 -0.73 10.98 5.81
CA GLU A 19 -0.88 12.28 6.46
C GLU A 19 -0.26 12.26 7.86
N GLY A 20 0.34 13.38 8.27
CA GLY A 20 0.98 13.53 9.58
C GLY A 20 2.26 12.73 9.73
N VAL A 21 2.63 12.43 10.97
CA VAL A 21 3.74 11.52 11.29
C VAL A 21 3.23 10.09 11.27
N THR A 22 3.88 9.23 10.50
CA THR A 22 3.49 7.82 10.39
C THR A 22 4.63 6.88 10.80
N THR A 23 4.26 5.67 11.20
CA THR A 23 5.17 4.54 11.34
C THR A 23 4.83 3.51 10.26
N LEU A 24 5.79 3.27 9.36
CA LEU A 24 5.67 2.24 8.33
C LEU A 24 5.94 0.87 8.93
N VAL A 25 4.96 -0.01 8.83
CA VAL A 25 5.06 -1.44 9.14
C VAL A 25 5.15 -2.19 7.83
N ALA A 26 6.32 -2.72 7.51
CA ALA A 26 6.60 -3.35 6.24
C ALA A 26 6.45 -4.87 6.32
N PHE A 27 5.40 -5.41 5.66
CA PHE A 27 5.13 -6.84 5.62
C PHE A 27 6.03 -7.59 4.64
N HIS A 28 6.31 -8.83 4.97
CA HIS A 28 6.89 -9.81 4.06
C HIS A 28 5.82 -10.41 3.16
N GLY A 29 6.20 -10.76 1.92
CA GLY A 29 5.33 -11.39 0.92
C GLY A 29 4.69 -10.38 -0.03
N CYS A 30 4.81 -10.65 -1.34
CA CYS A 30 4.19 -9.85 -2.40
C CYS A 30 3.86 -10.77 -3.59
N PRO A 31 2.70 -10.60 -4.26
CA PRO A 31 2.34 -11.39 -5.44
C PRO A 31 3.11 -10.95 -6.69
N LEU A 32 3.64 -9.71 -6.69
CA LEU A 32 4.38 -9.13 -7.81
C LEU A 32 5.87 -9.43 -7.73
N ARG A 33 6.56 -9.26 -8.87
CA ARG A 33 8.03 -9.37 -9.01
C ARG A 33 8.55 -8.17 -9.80
N CYS A 34 8.26 -6.97 -9.29
CA CYS A 34 8.66 -5.72 -9.92
C CYS A 34 10.18 -5.66 -10.12
N LYS A 35 10.60 -5.24 -11.31
CA LYS A 35 12.04 -5.24 -11.69
C LYS A 35 12.89 -4.28 -10.83
N TYR A 36 12.32 -3.14 -10.43
CA TYR A 36 12.97 -2.17 -9.54
C TYR A 36 12.27 -2.14 -8.18
N CYS A 37 12.06 -3.32 -7.57
CA CYS A 37 11.43 -3.42 -6.26
C CYS A 37 12.32 -2.79 -5.18
N LEU A 38 11.78 -1.86 -4.39
CA LEU A 38 12.49 -1.23 -3.28
C LEU A 38 12.63 -2.17 -2.07
N ASN A 39 11.83 -3.23 -2.03
CA ASN A 39 11.80 -4.20 -0.93
C ASN A 39 12.02 -5.64 -1.44
N PRO A 40 13.15 -5.93 -2.14
CA PRO A 40 13.40 -7.26 -2.71
C PRO A 40 13.48 -8.34 -1.61
N GLN A 41 13.85 -7.97 -0.39
CA GLN A 41 13.82 -8.86 0.78
C GLN A 41 12.42 -9.41 1.10
N SER A 42 11.35 -8.80 0.59
CA SER A 42 9.98 -9.30 0.78
C SER A 42 9.70 -10.61 0.04
N PHE A 43 10.60 -11.05 -0.84
CA PHE A 43 10.45 -12.26 -1.64
C PHE A 43 11.24 -13.46 -1.12
N ALA A 44 12.27 -13.21 -0.30
CA ALA A 44 13.20 -14.22 0.18
C ALA A 44 12.95 -14.53 1.66
N GLN A 45 13.13 -15.79 2.04
CA GLN A 45 12.97 -16.22 3.42
C GLN A 45 13.95 -15.49 4.37
N GLU A 46 15.14 -15.20 3.90
CA GLU A 46 16.18 -14.45 4.62
C GLU A 46 15.79 -12.99 4.87
N GLY A 47 14.80 -12.48 4.14
CA GLY A 47 14.26 -11.12 4.33
C GLY A 47 13.31 -10.97 5.51
N VAL A 48 12.95 -12.06 6.16
CA VAL A 48 12.14 -12.03 7.38
C VAL A 48 12.93 -11.41 8.52
N TRP A 49 12.46 -10.26 9.02
CA TRP A 49 13.07 -9.62 10.18
C TRP A 49 12.49 -10.17 11.48
N LYS A 50 11.15 -10.16 11.62
CA LYS A 50 10.48 -10.62 12.83
C LYS A 50 9.02 -11.01 12.54
N GLN A 51 8.47 -11.91 13.35
CA GLN A 51 7.04 -12.18 13.39
C GLN A 51 6.40 -11.48 14.58
N TYR A 52 5.22 -10.94 14.37
CA TYR A 52 4.41 -10.30 15.40
C TYR A 52 2.99 -10.86 15.39
N ASP A 53 2.40 -11.04 16.55
CA ASP A 53 0.95 -11.01 16.68
C ASP A 53 0.46 -9.55 16.77
N CYS A 54 -0.86 -9.34 16.74
CA CYS A 54 -1.41 -7.99 16.71
C CYS A 54 -1.13 -7.20 18.00
N GLU A 55 -1.14 -7.85 19.16
CA GLU A 55 -0.88 -7.20 20.44
C GLU A 55 0.58 -6.77 20.56
N GLN A 56 1.50 -7.66 20.19
CA GLN A 56 2.92 -7.34 20.13
C GLN A 56 3.23 -6.17 19.20
N LEU A 57 2.61 -6.16 18.01
CA LEU A 57 2.80 -5.06 17.08
C LEU A 57 2.20 -3.75 17.60
N TYR A 58 1.03 -3.81 18.23
CA TYR A 58 0.41 -2.64 18.84
C TYR A 58 1.30 -2.03 19.91
N GLU A 59 1.81 -2.81 20.85
CA GLU A 59 2.72 -2.32 21.90
C GLU A 59 4.03 -1.79 21.32
N GLU A 60 4.56 -2.42 20.27
CA GLU A 60 5.75 -1.95 19.56
C GLU A 60 5.55 -0.56 18.93
N VAL A 61 4.39 -0.30 18.34
CA VAL A 61 4.09 0.94 17.61
C VAL A 61 3.53 2.03 18.53
N LYS A 62 2.89 1.65 19.63
CA LYS A 62 2.24 2.56 20.58
C LYS A 62 3.17 3.61 21.17
N ILE A 63 4.45 3.36 21.22
CA ILE A 63 5.44 4.35 21.67
C ILE A 63 5.43 5.63 20.82
N ASP A 64 4.93 5.56 19.57
CA ASP A 64 4.81 6.68 18.63
C ASP A 64 3.44 7.40 18.74
N GLU A 65 2.54 6.95 19.60
CA GLU A 65 1.15 7.45 19.69
C GLU A 65 1.06 8.96 19.87
N LEU A 66 1.95 9.56 20.64
CA LEU A 66 1.96 10.99 20.87
C LEU A 66 2.15 11.78 19.57
N TYR A 67 2.99 11.27 18.67
CA TYR A 67 3.20 11.86 17.35
C TYR A 67 1.96 11.67 16.47
N PHE A 68 1.33 10.51 16.51
CA PHE A 68 0.12 10.24 15.74
C PHE A 68 -1.01 11.16 16.13
N LEU A 69 -1.29 11.29 17.42
CA LEU A 69 -2.36 12.15 17.94
C LEU A 69 -2.08 13.64 17.66
N ALA A 70 -0.83 14.09 17.80
CA ALA A 70 -0.44 15.47 17.58
C ALA A 70 -0.51 15.91 16.12
N THR A 71 -0.38 14.98 15.17
CA THR A 71 -0.28 15.30 13.74
C THR A 71 -1.40 14.69 12.89
N HIS A 72 -2.38 14.03 13.50
CA HIS A 72 -3.40 13.24 12.81
C HIS A 72 -2.81 12.13 11.92
N GLY A 73 -1.64 11.59 12.29
CA GLY A 73 -0.96 10.50 11.63
C GLY A 73 -1.38 9.12 12.15
N GLY A 74 -0.51 8.13 11.99
CA GLY A 74 -0.77 6.77 12.45
C GLY A 74 0.14 5.71 11.84
N VAL A 75 -0.42 4.57 11.49
CA VAL A 75 0.33 3.44 10.95
C VAL A 75 0.09 3.30 9.46
N THR A 76 1.18 3.20 8.72
CA THR A 76 1.13 2.83 7.30
C THR A 76 1.60 1.39 7.14
N PHE A 77 0.76 0.53 6.61
CA PHE A 77 1.12 -0.82 6.24
C PHE A 77 1.59 -0.87 4.79
N GLY A 78 2.79 -1.41 4.57
CA GLY A 78 3.43 -1.47 3.25
C GLY A 78 4.44 -2.62 3.16
N GLY A 79 5.55 -2.38 2.45
CA GLY A 79 6.65 -3.33 2.30
C GLY A 79 6.50 -4.25 1.10
N GLY A 80 6.01 -5.47 1.30
CA GLY A 80 5.55 -6.36 0.23
C GLY A 80 4.16 -5.95 -0.27
N GLU A 81 3.14 -6.80 -0.04
CA GLU A 81 1.73 -6.46 -0.32
C GLU A 81 0.90 -6.57 0.96
N PRO A 82 0.60 -5.44 1.62
CA PRO A 82 -0.10 -5.47 2.91
C PRO A 82 -1.53 -5.99 2.82
N ALA A 83 -2.20 -5.87 1.69
CA ALA A 83 -3.56 -6.36 1.53
C ALA A 83 -3.66 -7.89 1.66
N LEU A 84 -2.56 -8.65 1.49
CA LEU A 84 -2.51 -10.08 1.82
C LEU A 84 -2.70 -10.33 3.32
N GLN A 85 -2.41 -9.34 4.16
CA GLN A 85 -2.54 -9.39 5.62
C GLN A 85 -3.85 -8.72 6.10
N SER A 86 -4.89 -8.66 5.27
CA SER A 86 -6.15 -7.97 5.56
C SER A 86 -6.79 -8.37 6.89
N ASN A 87 -6.73 -9.64 7.24
CA ASN A 87 -7.23 -10.14 8.54
C ASN A 87 -6.43 -9.60 9.72
N PHE A 88 -5.10 -9.53 9.59
CA PHE A 88 -4.21 -8.99 10.63
C PHE A 88 -4.45 -7.48 10.81
N ILE A 89 -4.53 -6.72 9.71
CA ILE A 89 -4.80 -5.28 9.73
C ILE A 89 -6.17 -4.98 10.36
N SER A 90 -7.18 -5.80 10.07
CA SER A 90 -8.52 -5.65 10.68
C SER A 90 -8.50 -5.92 12.18
N GLU A 91 -7.69 -6.86 12.65
CA GLU A 91 -7.50 -7.13 14.08
C GLU A 91 -6.70 -6.02 14.77
N PHE A 92 -5.65 -5.51 14.11
CA PHE A 92 -4.86 -4.38 14.60
C PHE A 92 -5.72 -3.11 14.78
N ARG A 93 -6.66 -2.82 13.84
CA ARG A 93 -7.61 -1.69 13.97
C ARG A 93 -8.44 -1.77 15.26
N ARG A 94 -8.82 -2.97 15.69
CA ARG A 94 -9.58 -3.14 16.95
C ARG A 94 -8.77 -2.76 18.18
N LEU A 95 -7.44 -2.92 18.12
CA LEU A 95 -6.54 -2.53 19.23
C LEU A 95 -6.27 -1.03 19.25
N CYS A 96 -5.93 -0.42 18.11
CA CYS A 96 -5.60 1.01 18.03
C CYS A 96 -6.85 1.93 17.98
N GLY A 97 -8.05 1.37 17.78
CA GLY A 97 -9.28 2.16 17.65
C GLY A 97 -9.25 3.10 16.46
N THR A 98 -9.95 4.23 16.56
CA THR A 98 -10.04 5.26 15.51
C THR A 98 -9.14 6.47 15.75
N GLY A 99 -8.38 6.48 16.85
CA GLY A 99 -7.46 7.56 17.18
C GLY A 99 -6.24 7.66 16.28
N TRP A 100 -5.82 6.52 15.71
CA TRP A 100 -4.73 6.47 14.73
C TRP A 100 -5.27 6.26 13.33
N LYS A 101 -4.70 6.94 12.34
CA LYS A 101 -5.00 6.63 10.94
C LYS A 101 -4.34 5.31 10.55
N ILE A 102 -5.05 4.50 9.76
CA ILE A 102 -4.47 3.36 9.06
C ILE A 102 -4.43 3.67 7.58
N THR A 103 -3.22 3.72 7.06
CA THR A 103 -2.93 3.84 5.62
C THR A 103 -2.37 2.53 5.10
N ILE A 104 -2.69 2.14 3.86
CA ILE A 104 -2.03 1.04 3.18
C ILE A 104 -1.36 1.49 1.89
N GLU A 105 -0.12 1.05 1.67
CA GLU A 105 0.59 1.16 0.40
C GLU A 105 0.46 -0.17 -0.35
N THR A 106 -0.36 -0.22 -1.38
CA THR A 106 -0.76 -1.47 -2.03
C THR A 106 -0.71 -1.38 -3.56
N SER A 107 -0.40 -2.49 -4.19
CA SER A 107 -0.59 -2.66 -5.63
C SER A 107 -2.04 -3.00 -6.01
N LEU A 108 -2.89 -3.34 -5.06
CA LEU A 108 -4.23 -3.93 -5.25
C LEU A 108 -4.24 -5.24 -6.06
N ASN A 109 -3.11 -5.88 -6.36
CA ASN A 109 -3.08 -7.14 -7.10
C ASN A 109 -3.32 -8.34 -6.17
N VAL A 110 -4.45 -8.32 -5.48
CA VAL A 110 -4.90 -9.33 -4.51
C VAL A 110 -6.35 -9.72 -4.77
N PRO A 111 -6.83 -10.86 -4.26
CA PRO A 111 -8.26 -11.19 -4.32
C PRO A 111 -9.12 -10.07 -3.72
N GLN A 112 -10.26 -9.77 -4.34
CA GLN A 112 -11.15 -8.67 -3.93
C GLN A 112 -11.59 -8.79 -2.48
N GLU A 113 -11.84 -10.00 -1.99
CA GLU A 113 -12.20 -10.28 -0.60
C GLU A 113 -11.21 -9.72 0.45
N ASN A 114 -9.92 -9.57 0.08
CA ASN A 114 -8.93 -8.92 0.94
C ASN A 114 -9.22 -7.42 1.05
N ILE A 115 -9.59 -6.79 -0.06
CA ILE A 115 -9.93 -5.36 -0.10
C ILE A 115 -11.25 -5.10 0.61
N GLU A 116 -12.24 -6.00 0.46
CA GLU A 116 -13.51 -5.93 1.17
C GLU A 116 -13.33 -5.92 2.70
N ARG A 117 -12.42 -6.77 3.22
CA ARG A 117 -12.08 -6.78 4.66
C ARG A 117 -11.42 -5.50 5.13
N LEU A 118 -10.66 -4.84 4.26
CA LEU A 118 -9.95 -3.60 4.57
C LEU A 118 -10.85 -2.36 4.49
N LEU A 119 -11.95 -2.42 3.74
CA LEU A 119 -12.85 -1.28 3.50
C LEU A 119 -13.30 -0.54 4.78
N PRO A 120 -13.73 -1.23 5.87
CA PRO A 120 -14.18 -0.57 7.11
C PRO A 120 -13.05 -0.13 8.04
N VAL A 121 -11.80 -0.54 7.79
CA VAL A 121 -10.70 -0.38 8.75
C VAL A 121 -9.56 0.51 8.24
N VAL A 122 -9.48 0.74 6.92
CA VAL A 122 -8.46 1.58 6.29
C VAL A 122 -9.02 2.97 6.03
N ASP A 123 -8.28 3.98 6.48
CA ASP A 123 -8.64 5.39 6.31
C ASP A 123 -8.15 5.94 4.97
N CYS A 124 -6.92 5.56 4.54
CA CYS A 124 -6.30 6.04 3.32
C CYS A 124 -5.62 4.91 2.55
N TYR A 125 -5.67 5.00 1.22
CA TYR A 125 -5.04 4.07 0.30
C TYR A 125 -4.00 4.80 -0.54
N ILE A 126 -2.77 4.34 -0.54
CA ILE A 126 -1.73 4.74 -1.49
C ILE A 126 -1.59 3.58 -2.49
N VAL A 127 -2.11 3.79 -3.69
CA VAL A 127 -2.19 2.74 -4.69
C VAL A 127 -1.10 2.91 -5.74
N ASP A 128 -0.21 1.95 -5.83
CA ASP A 128 0.89 1.93 -6.77
C ASP A 128 0.46 1.36 -8.13
N ILE A 129 0.07 2.21 -9.08
CA ILE A 129 -0.22 1.82 -10.47
C ILE A 129 1.07 1.90 -11.29
N LYS A 130 1.65 0.76 -11.63
CA LYS A 130 2.89 0.72 -12.41
C LYS A 130 2.70 1.13 -13.86
N ASP A 131 1.60 0.70 -14.49
CA ASP A 131 1.10 1.16 -15.79
C ASP A 131 -0.36 0.69 -15.97
N MET A 132 -1.20 1.47 -16.67
CA MET A 132 -2.56 1.06 -17.04
C MET A 132 -2.57 0.17 -18.28
N ASN A 133 -1.53 0.19 -19.11
CA ASN A 133 -1.37 -0.78 -20.19
C ASN A 133 -0.91 -2.12 -19.63
N ASN A 134 -1.69 -3.18 -19.89
CA ASN A 134 -1.44 -4.50 -19.33
C ASN A 134 -0.10 -5.09 -19.75
N ASP A 135 0.31 -4.93 -21.00
CA ASP A 135 1.55 -5.57 -21.50
C ASP A 135 2.78 -4.96 -20.81
N ARG A 136 2.80 -3.63 -20.62
CA ARG A 136 3.86 -2.95 -19.87
C ARG A 136 3.83 -3.33 -18.39
N TYR A 137 2.64 -3.33 -17.78
CA TYR A 137 2.48 -3.74 -16.39
C TYR A 137 2.99 -5.16 -16.17
N GLU A 138 2.60 -6.10 -17.03
CA GLU A 138 3.02 -7.51 -16.93
C GLU A 138 4.52 -7.69 -17.17
N THR A 139 5.09 -7.00 -18.15
CA THR A 139 6.54 -7.01 -18.41
C THR A 139 7.33 -6.53 -17.19
N TYR A 140 6.82 -5.52 -16.47
CA TYR A 140 7.49 -4.95 -15.31
C TYR A 140 7.26 -5.75 -14.02
N THR A 141 6.04 -6.26 -13.80
CA THR A 141 5.63 -6.87 -12.52
C THR A 141 5.55 -8.39 -12.53
N GLY A 142 5.47 -9.01 -13.72
CA GLY A 142 5.25 -10.44 -13.90
C GLY A 142 3.79 -10.90 -13.70
N LYS A 143 2.82 -9.96 -13.64
CA LYS A 143 1.40 -10.24 -13.45
C LYS A 143 0.53 -9.28 -14.27
N SER A 144 -0.69 -9.72 -14.63
CA SER A 144 -1.69 -8.84 -15.24
C SER A 144 -2.17 -7.76 -14.28
N ASN A 145 -2.52 -6.58 -14.81
CA ASN A 145 -3.15 -5.49 -14.06
C ASN A 145 -4.67 -5.60 -13.95
N THR A 146 -5.29 -6.59 -14.55
CA THR A 146 -6.77 -6.75 -14.58
C THR A 146 -7.38 -6.65 -13.19
N ARG A 147 -6.85 -7.44 -12.25
CA ARG A 147 -7.31 -7.44 -10.85
C ARG A 147 -7.11 -6.10 -10.16
N VAL A 148 -6.02 -5.40 -10.46
CA VAL A 148 -5.75 -4.06 -9.92
C VAL A 148 -6.82 -3.08 -10.33
N ILE A 149 -7.18 -3.06 -11.63
CA ILE A 149 -8.19 -2.18 -12.20
C ILE A 149 -9.59 -2.52 -11.64
N GLU A 150 -9.91 -3.80 -11.50
CA GLU A 150 -11.18 -4.27 -10.92
C GLU A 150 -11.31 -3.81 -9.47
N ASN A 151 -10.31 -4.06 -8.64
CA ASN A 151 -10.28 -3.64 -7.24
C ASN A 151 -10.34 -2.11 -7.08
N LEU A 152 -9.65 -1.39 -7.94
CA LEU A 152 -9.65 0.07 -7.91
C LEU A 152 -11.03 0.65 -8.26
N ARG A 153 -11.67 0.13 -9.33
CA ARG A 153 -13.05 0.49 -9.69
C ARG A 153 -14.02 0.15 -8.57
N TRP A 154 -13.88 -1.01 -7.96
CA TRP A 154 -14.71 -1.42 -6.83
C TRP A 154 -14.58 -0.46 -5.66
N LEU A 155 -13.36 -0.06 -5.26
CA LEU A 155 -13.14 0.93 -4.20
C LEU A 155 -13.81 2.28 -4.51
N VAL A 156 -13.75 2.73 -5.76
CA VAL A 156 -14.42 3.98 -6.19
C VAL A 156 -15.95 3.84 -6.07
N ILE A 157 -16.52 2.71 -6.48
CA ILE A 157 -17.96 2.41 -6.34
C ILE A 157 -18.37 2.38 -4.86
N GLN A 158 -17.48 1.93 -3.96
CA GLN A 158 -17.69 1.98 -2.50
C GLN A 158 -17.53 3.39 -1.90
N GLY A 159 -17.34 4.42 -2.72
CA GLY A 159 -17.22 5.82 -2.28
C GLY A 159 -15.86 6.20 -1.72
N LYS A 160 -14.81 5.40 -1.94
CA LYS A 160 -13.45 5.62 -1.41
C LYS A 160 -12.57 6.53 -2.26
N ALA A 161 -13.05 7.05 -3.39
CA ALA A 161 -12.25 7.82 -4.35
C ALA A 161 -11.41 8.96 -3.71
N LYS A 162 -11.96 9.67 -2.72
CA LYS A 162 -11.28 10.77 -2.00
C LYS A 162 -10.23 10.31 -0.98
N GLN A 163 -10.19 9.03 -0.69
CA GLN A 163 -9.25 8.40 0.26
C GLN A 163 -8.12 7.66 -0.47
N ILE A 164 -8.07 7.78 -1.79
CA ILE A 164 -7.09 7.09 -2.64
C ILE A 164 -6.16 8.13 -3.27
N THR A 165 -4.88 8.04 -2.92
CA THR A 165 -3.79 8.67 -3.67
C THR A 165 -3.19 7.63 -4.60
N VAL A 166 -3.17 7.90 -5.91
CA VAL A 166 -2.59 6.98 -6.90
C VAL A 166 -1.18 7.40 -7.25
N ARG A 167 -0.22 6.53 -6.95
CA ARG A 167 1.17 6.69 -7.42
C ARG A 167 1.31 6.19 -8.85
N VAL A 168 1.71 7.10 -9.74
CA VAL A 168 1.94 6.82 -11.17
C VAL A 168 3.41 7.12 -11.48
N PRO A 169 4.31 6.15 -11.30
CA PRO A 169 5.73 6.37 -11.44
C PRO A 169 6.18 6.45 -12.92
N HIS A 170 7.22 7.27 -13.16
CA HIS A 170 8.08 7.06 -14.32
C HIS A 170 9.05 5.91 -14.00
N ILE A 171 8.99 4.86 -14.80
CA ILE A 171 9.83 3.66 -14.66
C ILE A 171 10.79 3.61 -15.84
N PRO A 172 12.07 3.99 -15.67
CA PRO A 172 13.04 4.00 -16.76
C PRO A 172 13.06 2.66 -17.50
N SER A 173 13.15 2.71 -18.82
CA SER A 173 13.11 1.55 -19.73
C SER A 173 11.77 0.81 -19.85
N TYR A 174 10.74 1.16 -19.07
CA TYR A 174 9.44 0.48 -19.10
C TYR A 174 8.29 1.37 -19.55
N ASN A 175 8.26 2.64 -19.14
CA ASN A 175 7.25 3.58 -19.58
C ASN A 175 7.84 4.95 -19.92
N THR A 176 7.06 5.73 -20.65
CA THR A 176 7.38 7.10 -21.10
C THR A 176 6.45 8.11 -20.45
N GLU A 177 6.76 9.40 -20.56
CA GLU A 177 5.87 10.48 -20.14
C GLU A 177 4.49 10.41 -20.82
N THR A 178 4.42 9.93 -22.07
CA THR A 178 3.15 9.71 -22.76
C THR A 178 2.35 8.60 -22.13
N ASP A 179 2.99 7.50 -21.74
CA ASP A 179 2.35 6.36 -21.07
C ASP A 179 1.79 6.75 -19.71
N ILE A 180 2.54 7.57 -18.95
CA ILE A 180 2.10 8.11 -17.67
C ILE A 180 0.86 8.99 -17.85
N LYS A 181 0.87 9.90 -18.85
CA LYS A 181 -0.30 10.75 -19.15
C LYS A 181 -1.53 9.91 -19.53
N ASN A 182 -1.34 8.87 -20.34
CA ASN A 182 -2.41 7.93 -20.71
C ASN A 182 -2.95 7.17 -19.50
N SER A 183 -2.07 6.72 -18.60
CA SER A 183 -2.46 6.05 -17.35
C SER A 183 -3.28 6.99 -16.48
N ILE A 184 -2.83 8.23 -16.26
CA ILE A 184 -3.56 9.24 -15.49
C ILE A 184 -4.92 9.56 -16.13
N HIS A 185 -5.00 9.64 -17.45
CA HIS A 185 -6.27 9.88 -18.16
C HIS A 185 -7.28 8.76 -17.86
N GLN A 186 -6.88 7.49 -18.01
CA GLN A 186 -7.73 6.35 -17.71
C GLN A 186 -8.13 6.28 -16.22
N LEU A 187 -7.23 6.66 -15.31
CA LEU A 187 -7.52 6.71 -13.88
C LEU A 187 -8.54 7.80 -13.54
N LYS A 188 -8.50 8.95 -14.24
CA LYS A 188 -9.52 10.00 -14.11
C LYS A 188 -10.89 9.53 -14.63
N GLU A 189 -10.93 8.74 -15.69
CA GLU A 189 -12.19 8.13 -16.18
C GLU A 189 -12.80 7.14 -15.17
N ILE A 190 -11.97 6.51 -14.33
CA ILE A 190 -12.43 5.67 -13.21
C ILE A 190 -13.02 6.52 -12.06
N GLY A 191 -12.71 7.83 -12.00
CA GLY A 191 -13.21 8.76 -10.97
C GLY A 191 -12.17 9.16 -9.93
N LEU A 192 -10.88 8.97 -10.21
CA LEU A 192 -9.77 9.34 -9.33
C LEU A 192 -9.21 10.72 -9.68
N SER A 193 -8.73 11.44 -8.68
CA SER A 193 -8.25 12.83 -8.88
C SER A 193 -6.94 13.16 -8.16
N ASP A 194 -6.51 12.32 -7.22
CA ASP A 194 -5.28 12.54 -6.45
C ASP A 194 -4.16 11.64 -6.99
N PHE A 195 -3.11 12.26 -7.55
CA PHE A 195 -2.01 11.59 -8.23
C PHE A 195 -0.66 12.04 -7.70
N ASP A 196 0.13 11.07 -7.21
CA ASP A 196 1.53 11.24 -6.86
C ASP A 196 2.42 10.73 -8.00
N ARG A 197 3.32 11.59 -8.49
CA ARG A 197 4.23 11.29 -9.60
C ARG A 197 5.67 11.35 -9.11
N PHE A 198 6.40 10.30 -9.37
CA PHE A 198 7.83 10.24 -9.08
C PHE A 198 8.57 9.40 -10.14
N THR A 199 9.90 9.43 -10.10
CA THR A 199 10.73 8.62 -10.98
C THR A 199 11.51 7.61 -10.14
N TYR A 200 11.48 6.35 -10.55
CA TYR A 200 12.34 5.33 -9.93
C TYR A 200 13.81 5.66 -10.17
N ARG A 201 14.60 5.59 -9.13
CA ARG A 201 16.07 5.61 -9.22
C ARG A 201 16.53 4.19 -9.50
N THR A 202 17.23 4.00 -10.62
CA THR A 202 17.79 2.72 -11.05
C THR A 202 19.27 2.66 -10.74
#